data_a90dd34f9c8130ced6501a64087a9384
#
_entry.id   a90dd34f9c8130ced6501a64087a9384
#
_cell.length_a   1.000
_cell.length_b   1.000
_cell.length_c   1.000
_cell.angle_alpha   90.00
_cell.angle_beta   90.00
_cell.angle_gamma   90.00
#
_symmetry.space_group_name_H-M   'P 1'
#
loop_
_entity.id
_entity.type
_entity.pdbx_description
1 polymer ?
#
loop_
_entity_poly.entity_id
_entity_poly.type
_entity_poly.pdbx_seq_one_letter_code
_entity_poly.pdbx_strand_id
1 'polypeptide(L)'
;DQIIIYDNSNVISSCRCWYNFIYFGHDPKFVSVLNGGLRKWKKENKKISNEIVKFSKTNYEGKELIFLVKDKNKIDLNISEKEFVVIDARSKERFEGKVPEPRKGLRSGSIKNSFCIPFGNCINDDKTFKKKEELVDVFKSCLENINKENIVFSCGSGVTACVLALAYSLINDKYQPCIYDGSWAEYGII
;
A
#
# COMPACT_ATOMS: atom_id res chain seq x y z
N ASP A 1 9.70 3.69 -20.26
CA ASP A 1 9.48 2.24 -20.49
C ASP A 1 8.28 1.76 -19.68
N GLN A 2 7.59 0.73 -20.18
CA GLN A 2 6.52 0.04 -19.45
C GLN A 2 7.12 -0.89 -18.40
N ILE A 3 6.70 -0.76 -17.15
CA ILE A 3 7.14 -1.60 -16.04
C ILE A 3 5.96 -2.45 -15.57
N ILE A 4 6.15 -3.77 -15.54
CA ILE A 4 5.18 -4.72 -14.98
C ILE A 4 5.82 -5.41 -13.79
N ILE A 5 5.24 -5.22 -12.62
CA ILE A 5 5.75 -5.72 -11.35
C ILE A 5 4.92 -6.93 -10.93
N TYR A 6 5.58 -7.99 -10.50
CA TYR A 6 4.90 -9.14 -9.91
C TYR A 6 5.68 -9.71 -8.73
N ASP A 7 5.00 -10.45 -7.89
CA ASP A 7 5.60 -11.18 -6.78
C ASP A 7 4.94 -12.54 -6.57
N ASN A 8 5.37 -13.23 -5.54
CA ASN A 8 4.79 -14.48 -5.07
C ASN A 8 4.58 -14.44 -3.54
N SER A 9 4.53 -13.25 -2.96
CA SER A 9 4.38 -13.05 -1.52
C SER A 9 2.92 -13.13 -1.07
N ASN A 10 2.72 -13.38 0.23
CA ASN A 10 1.38 -13.36 0.82
C ASN A 10 0.90 -11.93 1.15
N VAL A 11 1.80 -10.96 1.15
CA VAL A 11 1.54 -9.56 1.50
C VAL A 11 1.49 -8.63 0.30
N ILE A 12 1.55 -9.20 -0.93
CA ILE A 12 1.50 -8.49 -2.20
C ILE A 12 2.51 -7.34 -2.22
N SER A 13 3.79 -7.69 -1.96
CA SER A 13 4.90 -6.73 -1.89
C SER A 13 5.19 -6.02 -3.20
N SER A 14 4.69 -6.54 -4.33
CA SER A 14 4.69 -5.86 -5.63
C SER A 14 4.04 -4.47 -5.58
N CYS A 15 3.04 -4.26 -4.71
CA CYS A 15 2.44 -2.94 -4.50
C CYS A 15 3.43 -1.94 -3.89
N ARG A 16 4.35 -2.39 -3.01
CA ARG A 16 5.41 -1.54 -2.49
C ARG A 16 6.40 -1.16 -3.58
N CYS A 17 6.75 -2.09 -4.46
CA CYS A 17 7.61 -1.79 -5.60
C CYS A 17 6.94 -0.79 -6.56
N TRP A 18 5.64 -0.98 -6.87
CA TRP A 18 4.84 -0.01 -7.63
C TRP A 18 4.88 1.38 -7.01
N TYR A 19 4.64 1.48 -5.71
CA TYR A 19 4.70 2.75 -4.98
C TYR A 19 6.08 3.41 -5.08
N ASN A 20 7.17 2.64 -4.96
CA ASN A 20 8.52 3.18 -5.07
C ASN A 20 8.77 3.81 -6.44
N PHE A 21 8.33 3.20 -7.54
CA PHE A 21 8.42 3.82 -8.86
C PHE A 21 7.66 5.15 -8.94
N ILE A 22 6.44 5.20 -8.37
CA ILE A 22 5.67 6.44 -8.32
C ILE A 22 6.38 7.49 -7.46
N TYR A 23 6.88 7.11 -6.29
CA TYR A 23 7.59 7.99 -5.38
C TYR A 23 8.85 8.60 -6.02
N PHE A 24 9.57 7.82 -6.82
CA PHE A 24 10.73 8.30 -7.57
C PHE A 24 10.39 8.95 -8.92
N GLY A 25 9.13 9.32 -9.13
CA GLY A 25 8.69 10.17 -10.24
C GLY A 25 8.49 9.44 -11.56
N HIS A 26 8.40 8.10 -11.57
CA HIS A 26 8.01 7.39 -12.78
C HIS A 26 6.53 7.64 -13.08
N ASP A 27 6.20 7.86 -14.36
CA ASP A 27 4.81 8.12 -14.76
C ASP A 27 3.92 6.90 -14.42
N PRO A 28 2.87 7.09 -13.59
CA PRO A 28 1.98 6.03 -13.15
C PRO A 28 1.36 5.20 -14.29
N LYS A 29 1.20 5.81 -15.47
CA LYS A 29 0.65 5.13 -16.66
C LYS A 29 1.55 4.00 -17.18
N PHE A 30 2.82 4.04 -16.84
CA PHE A 30 3.82 3.07 -17.28
C PHE A 30 4.25 2.08 -16.18
N VAL A 31 3.59 2.10 -15.03
CA VAL A 31 3.87 1.16 -13.93
C VAL A 31 2.63 0.37 -13.58
N SER A 32 2.71 -0.94 -13.64
CA SER A 32 1.57 -1.83 -13.36
C SER A 32 1.98 -2.99 -12.45
N VAL A 33 1.03 -3.47 -11.66
CA VAL A 33 1.17 -4.70 -10.87
C VAL A 33 0.39 -5.82 -11.57
N LEU A 34 1.04 -6.97 -11.77
CA LEU A 34 0.39 -8.16 -12.31
C LEU A 34 -0.64 -8.68 -11.31
N ASN A 35 -1.92 -8.53 -11.64
CA ASN A 35 -3.03 -8.84 -10.76
C ASN A 35 -3.13 -10.36 -10.49
N GLY A 36 -2.94 -10.78 -9.23
CA GLY A 36 -2.82 -12.17 -8.81
C GLY A 36 -1.39 -12.73 -8.83
N GLY A 37 -0.42 -11.95 -9.33
CA GLY A 37 1.01 -12.26 -9.30
C GLY A 37 1.39 -13.57 -9.99
N LEU A 38 2.57 -14.09 -9.64
CA LEU A 38 3.12 -15.31 -10.26
C LEU A 38 2.26 -16.57 -9.98
N ARG A 39 1.55 -16.61 -8.84
CA ARG A 39 0.68 -17.76 -8.51
C ARG A 39 -0.44 -17.93 -9.53
N LYS A 40 -1.15 -16.83 -9.82
CA LYS A 40 -2.24 -16.83 -10.81
C LYS A 40 -1.70 -17.10 -12.20
N TRP A 41 -0.59 -16.49 -12.59
CA TRP A 41 0.09 -16.73 -13.85
C TRP A 41 0.37 -18.22 -14.09
N LYS A 42 0.93 -18.92 -13.08
CA LYS A 42 1.17 -20.37 -13.14
C LYS A 42 -0.12 -21.19 -13.19
N LYS A 43 -1.13 -20.81 -12.38
CA LYS A 43 -2.43 -21.51 -12.36
C LYS A 43 -3.15 -21.43 -13.72
N GLU A 44 -2.93 -20.36 -14.46
CA GLU A 44 -3.47 -20.19 -15.83
C GLU A 44 -2.57 -20.82 -16.91
N ASN A 45 -1.57 -21.62 -16.54
CA ASN A 45 -0.64 -22.28 -17.45
C ASN A 45 0.08 -21.32 -18.40
N LYS A 46 0.32 -20.09 -17.98
CA LYS A 46 1.07 -19.11 -18.74
C LYS A 46 2.54 -19.51 -18.83
N LYS A 47 3.18 -19.19 -19.97
CA LYS A 47 4.59 -19.50 -20.22
C LYS A 47 5.48 -18.83 -19.18
N ILE A 48 6.44 -19.60 -18.66
CA ILE A 48 7.52 -19.13 -17.79
C ILE A 48 8.86 -19.57 -18.40
N SER A 49 9.92 -18.80 -18.13
CA SER A 49 11.29 -19.10 -18.56
C SER A 49 12.24 -18.88 -17.39
N ASN A 50 13.33 -19.62 -17.37
CA ASN A 50 14.49 -19.41 -16.50
C ASN A 50 15.70 -18.86 -17.27
N GLU A 51 15.50 -18.43 -18.49
CA GLU A 51 16.55 -17.81 -19.29
C GLU A 51 17.02 -16.51 -18.67
N ILE A 52 18.34 -16.35 -18.61
CA ILE A 52 18.94 -15.11 -18.14
C ILE A 52 18.92 -14.09 -19.28
N VAL A 53 18.07 -13.08 -19.14
CA VAL A 53 17.98 -11.99 -20.11
C VAL A 53 19.15 -11.02 -19.89
N LYS A 54 19.89 -10.75 -20.95
CA LYS A 54 20.94 -9.72 -20.94
C LYS A 54 20.34 -8.38 -21.35
N PHE A 55 20.53 -7.37 -20.52
CA PHE A 55 20.09 -6.00 -20.79
C PHE A 55 21.26 -5.12 -21.13
N SER A 56 21.05 -4.17 -22.04
CA SER A 56 21.97 -3.06 -22.22
C SER A 56 21.94 -2.15 -20.98
N LYS A 57 23.09 -1.56 -20.67
CA LYS A 57 23.16 -0.58 -19.59
C LYS A 57 22.29 0.64 -19.94
N THR A 58 21.44 1.05 -19.03
CA THR A 58 20.56 2.22 -19.16
C THR A 58 20.85 3.21 -18.04
N ASN A 59 20.49 4.47 -18.25
CA ASN A 59 20.49 5.49 -17.22
C ASN A 59 19.05 5.73 -16.78
N TYR A 60 18.80 5.63 -15.47
CA TYR A 60 17.54 5.98 -14.86
C TYR A 60 17.81 7.02 -13.76
N GLU A 61 17.18 8.19 -13.89
CA GLU A 61 17.26 9.25 -12.89
C GLU A 61 15.90 9.37 -12.21
N GLY A 62 15.86 9.01 -10.93
CA GLY A 62 14.65 9.16 -10.10
C GLY A 62 14.61 10.55 -9.47
N LYS A 63 13.41 11.10 -9.35
CA LYS A 63 13.14 12.34 -8.61
C LYS A 63 12.16 12.04 -7.49
N GLU A 64 12.57 12.23 -6.25
CA GLU A 64 11.70 12.00 -5.09
C GLU A 64 10.51 12.95 -5.05
N LEU A 65 9.31 12.39 -4.95
CA LEU A 65 8.07 13.11 -4.73
C LEU A 65 7.74 13.09 -3.22
N ILE A 66 8.45 13.90 -2.45
CA ILE A 66 8.42 13.90 -0.97
C ILE A 66 7.02 14.12 -0.38
N PHE A 67 6.12 14.74 -1.12
CA PHE A 67 4.73 14.96 -0.69
C PHE A 67 3.92 13.65 -0.61
N LEU A 68 4.38 12.57 -1.26
CA LEU A 68 3.76 11.24 -1.20
C LEU A 68 4.12 10.46 0.08
N VAL A 69 5.01 11.00 0.92
CA VAL A 69 5.39 10.40 2.20
C VAL A 69 5.06 11.35 3.35
N LYS A 70 4.49 10.83 4.41
CA LYS A 70 4.39 11.52 5.70
C LYS A 70 5.38 10.91 6.68
N ASP A 71 6.08 11.77 7.41
CA ASP A 71 6.91 11.40 8.54
C ASP A 71 6.11 11.37 9.85
N LYS A 72 6.75 10.91 10.93
CA LYS A 72 6.13 10.82 12.25
C LYS A 72 5.61 12.15 12.75
N ASN A 73 6.35 13.26 12.53
CA ASN A 73 5.95 14.59 13.00
C ASN A 73 4.64 15.04 12.33
N LYS A 74 4.48 14.79 11.01
CA LYS A 74 3.23 15.06 10.28
C LYS A 74 2.07 14.24 10.80
N ILE A 75 2.31 12.97 11.16
CA ILE A 75 1.29 12.11 11.76
C ILE A 75 0.87 12.63 13.14
N ASP A 76 1.83 13.03 13.98
CA ASP A 76 1.54 13.56 15.32
C ASP A 76 0.75 14.88 15.25
N LEU A 77 1.14 15.81 14.39
CA LEU A 77 0.41 17.05 14.15
C LEU A 77 -1.03 16.80 13.67
N ASN A 78 -1.20 15.85 12.77
CA ASN A 78 -2.51 15.52 12.22
C ASN A 78 -3.54 15.02 13.25
N ILE A 79 -3.10 14.59 14.43
CA ILE A 79 -4.02 14.21 15.53
C ILE A 79 -4.91 15.39 15.95
N SER A 80 -4.35 16.62 15.93
CA SER A 80 -5.06 17.86 16.25
C SER A 80 -5.58 18.59 15.02
N GLU A 81 -4.78 18.66 13.95
CA GLU A 81 -5.07 19.45 12.75
C GLU A 81 -6.09 18.78 11.82
N LYS A 82 -6.12 17.44 11.79
CA LYS A 82 -7.06 16.63 10.97
C LYS A 82 -7.03 16.98 9.47
N GLU A 83 -5.88 17.30 8.94
CA GLU A 83 -5.69 17.66 7.53
C GLU A 83 -5.91 16.47 6.59
N PHE A 84 -5.59 15.26 7.06
CA PHE A 84 -5.74 14.03 6.28
C PHE A 84 -6.28 12.88 7.14
N VAL A 85 -6.83 11.88 6.46
CA VAL A 85 -7.28 10.64 7.09
C VAL A 85 -6.14 9.62 7.10
N VAL A 86 -5.86 9.01 8.25
CA VAL A 86 -4.92 7.89 8.36
C VAL A 86 -5.69 6.58 8.36
N ILE A 87 -5.32 5.66 7.47
CA ILE A 87 -5.91 4.31 7.38
C ILE A 87 -4.81 3.26 7.53
N ASP A 88 -4.97 2.40 8.53
CA ASP A 88 -4.02 1.33 8.86
C ASP A 88 -4.42 0.01 8.18
N ALA A 89 -3.47 -0.59 7.47
CA ALA A 89 -3.64 -1.83 6.71
C ALA A 89 -3.39 -3.12 7.51
N ARG A 90 -3.03 -3.03 8.80
CA ARG A 90 -2.83 -4.19 9.67
C ARG A 90 -4.14 -4.94 9.93
N SER A 91 -4.05 -6.13 10.54
CA SER A 91 -5.25 -6.81 11.00
C SER A 91 -5.97 -5.99 12.09
N LYS A 92 -7.29 -6.19 12.20
CA LYS A 92 -8.13 -5.46 13.14
C LYS A 92 -7.69 -5.71 14.58
N GLU A 93 -7.30 -6.93 14.92
CA GLU A 93 -6.83 -7.31 16.25
C GLU A 93 -5.54 -6.58 16.65
N ARG A 94 -4.61 -6.40 15.70
CA ARG A 94 -3.38 -5.62 15.94
C ARG A 94 -3.70 -4.15 16.11
N PHE A 95 -4.55 -3.60 15.26
CA PHE A 95 -4.99 -2.21 15.33
C PHE A 95 -5.69 -1.88 16.65
N GLU A 96 -6.56 -2.77 17.15
CA GLU A 96 -7.29 -2.62 18.40
C GLU A 96 -6.42 -2.96 19.64
N GLY A 97 -5.18 -3.40 19.44
CA GLY A 97 -4.29 -3.76 20.55
C GLY A 97 -4.63 -5.08 21.24
N LYS A 98 -5.47 -5.91 20.65
CA LYS A 98 -5.93 -7.19 21.21
C LYS A 98 -4.88 -8.31 21.12
N VAL A 99 -3.89 -8.14 20.25
CA VAL A 99 -2.77 -9.06 20.07
C VAL A 99 -1.45 -8.30 20.07
N PRO A 100 -0.35 -8.95 20.52
CA PRO A 100 0.96 -8.33 20.51
C PRO A 100 1.45 -8.11 19.07
N GLU A 101 2.33 -7.13 18.92
CA GLU A 101 3.03 -6.91 17.65
C GLU A 101 4.04 -8.02 17.37
N PRO A 102 4.21 -8.47 16.11
CA PRO A 102 5.16 -9.51 15.76
C PRO A 102 6.63 -9.11 16.00
N ARG A 103 6.90 -7.80 16.00
CA ARG A 103 8.23 -7.25 16.26
C ARG A 103 8.36 -6.87 17.72
N LYS A 104 9.48 -7.29 18.34
CA LYS A 104 9.81 -6.92 19.74
C LYS A 104 10.01 -5.41 19.86
N GLY A 105 9.72 -4.83 21.02
CA GLY A 105 9.92 -3.41 21.31
C GLY A 105 8.82 -2.49 20.77
N LEU A 106 7.72 -3.07 20.26
CA LEU A 106 6.56 -2.29 19.82
C LEU A 106 5.37 -2.48 20.76
N ARG A 107 4.74 -1.38 21.12
CA ARG A 107 3.46 -1.40 21.85
C ARG A 107 2.33 -1.90 20.96
N SER A 108 1.26 -2.42 21.56
CA SER A 108 0.00 -2.73 20.87
C SER A 108 -0.85 -1.47 20.68
N GLY A 109 -1.78 -1.50 19.73
CA GLY A 109 -2.73 -0.41 19.47
C GLY A 109 -2.53 0.26 18.12
N SER A 110 -2.96 1.51 18.01
CA SER A 110 -3.01 2.27 16.75
C SER A 110 -2.66 3.75 16.92
N ILE A 111 -2.50 4.44 15.81
CA ILE A 111 -2.39 5.90 15.74
C ILE A 111 -3.76 6.49 16.13
N LYS A 112 -3.76 7.50 16.99
CA LYS A 112 -4.99 8.16 17.42
C LYS A 112 -5.72 8.77 16.21
N ASN A 113 -7.06 8.66 16.19
CA ASN A 113 -7.93 9.15 15.12
C ASN A 113 -7.70 8.47 13.74
N SER A 114 -7.01 7.33 13.69
CA SER A 114 -6.91 6.53 12.48
C SER A 114 -8.04 5.52 12.34
N PHE A 115 -8.26 5.05 11.12
CA PHE A 115 -9.19 3.97 10.80
C PHE A 115 -8.41 2.70 10.45
N CYS A 116 -9.11 1.55 10.40
CA CYS A 116 -8.51 0.28 10.03
C CYS A 116 -9.25 -0.35 8.86
N ILE A 117 -8.53 -0.63 7.80
CA ILE A 117 -8.95 -1.50 6.70
C ILE A 117 -7.86 -2.57 6.54
N PRO A 118 -8.02 -3.78 7.06
CA PRO A 118 -7.06 -4.85 6.79
C PRO A 118 -6.86 -5.00 5.28
N PHE A 119 -5.60 -5.01 4.82
CA PHE A 119 -5.31 -5.02 3.38
C PHE A 119 -5.97 -6.21 2.65
N GLY A 120 -6.16 -7.34 3.34
CA GLY A 120 -6.85 -8.51 2.82
C GLY A 120 -8.29 -8.24 2.38
N ASN A 121 -8.94 -7.20 2.92
CA ASN A 121 -10.31 -6.83 2.53
C ASN A 121 -10.38 -6.32 1.08
N CYS A 122 -9.26 -5.89 0.50
CA CYS A 122 -9.18 -5.46 -0.90
C CYS A 122 -8.84 -6.60 -1.88
N ILE A 123 -8.62 -7.82 -1.37
CA ILE A 123 -8.00 -8.93 -2.12
C ILE A 123 -8.92 -10.13 -2.11
N ASN A 124 -9.03 -10.80 -3.26
CA ASN A 124 -9.71 -12.08 -3.44
C ASN A 124 -8.80 -13.26 -3.02
N ASP A 125 -9.37 -14.45 -2.89
CA ASP A 125 -8.63 -15.67 -2.52
C ASP A 125 -7.53 -16.04 -3.54
N ASP A 126 -7.74 -15.73 -4.81
CA ASP A 126 -6.75 -15.95 -5.88
C ASP A 126 -5.68 -14.85 -5.93
N LYS A 127 -5.63 -13.98 -4.93
CA LYS A 127 -4.69 -12.84 -4.78
C LYS A 127 -4.87 -11.71 -5.80
N THR A 128 -5.97 -11.70 -6.54
CA THR A 128 -6.34 -10.54 -7.35
C THR A 128 -6.97 -9.45 -6.47
N PHE A 129 -6.89 -8.21 -6.91
CA PHE A 129 -7.70 -7.14 -6.33
C PHE A 129 -9.18 -7.38 -6.58
N LYS A 130 -10.00 -7.00 -5.64
CA LYS A 130 -11.46 -6.96 -5.81
C LYS A 130 -11.85 -6.00 -6.93
N LYS A 131 -13.06 -6.17 -7.46
CA LYS A 131 -13.61 -5.26 -8.47
C LYS A 131 -13.83 -3.87 -7.89
N LYS A 132 -13.92 -2.87 -8.78
CA LYS A 132 -14.07 -1.46 -8.42
C LYS A 132 -15.22 -1.21 -7.45
N GLU A 133 -16.36 -1.81 -7.70
CA GLU A 133 -17.56 -1.67 -6.87
C GLU A 133 -17.34 -2.22 -5.45
N GLU A 134 -16.73 -3.39 -5.34
CA GLU A 134 -16.41 -4.02 -4.06
C GLU A 134 -15.35 -3.21 -3.28
N LEU A 135 -14.35 -2.64 -3.98
CA LEU A 135 -13.37 -1.75 -3.36
C LEU A 135 -14.02 -0.48 -2.82
N VAL A 136 -14.97 0.10 -3.56
CA VAL A 136 -15.76 1.24 -3.10
C VAL A 136 -16.45 0.92 -1.78
N ASP A 137 -17.09 -0.25 -1.66
CA ASP A 137 -17.77 -0.67 -0.43
C ASP A 137 -16.79 -0.88 0.74
N VAL A 138 -15.60 -1.45 0.45
CA VAL A 138 -14.54 -1.58 1.46
C VAL A 138 -14.14 -0.22 2.03
N PHE A 139 -13.90 0.78 1.18
CA PHE A 139 -13.48 2.11 1.65
C PHE A 139 -14.60 2.93 2.28
N LYS A 140 -15.86 2.75 1.85
CA LYS A 140 -17.03 3.36 2.50
C LYS A 140 -17.22 2.94 3.96
N SER A 141 -16.62 1.81 4.37
CA SER A 141 -16.69 1.38 5.77
C SER A 141 -16.04 2.36 6.75
N CYS A 142 -15.16 3.24 6.29
CA CYS A 142 -14.49 4.24 7.11
C CYS A 142 -14.40 5.64 6.48
N LEU A 143 -14.84 5.82 5.25
CA LEU A 143 -14.84 7.09 4.53
C LEU A 143 -16.26 7.47 4.14
N GLU A 144 -16.76 8.59 4.65
CA GLU A 144 -18.06 9.16 4.23
C GLU A 144 -18.02 9.58 2.75
N ASN A 145 -16.87 10.08 2.29
CA ASN A 145 -16.64 10.49 0.91
C ASN A 145 -15.48 9.71 0.31
N ILE A 146 -15.77 8.83 -0.65
CA ILE A 146 -14.79 8.02 -1.37
C ILE A 146 -13.94 8.81 -2.38
N ASN A 147 -14.31 10.05 -2.67
CA ASN A 147 -13.51 10.95 -3.52
C ASN A 147 -12.50 11.79 -2.72
N LYS A 148 -12.27 11.45 -1.46
CA LYS A 148 -11.31 12.13 -0.61
C LYS A 148 -9.89 11.91 -1.15
N GLU A 149 -9.14 12.99 -1.33
CA GLU A 149 -7.77 12.93 -1.86
C GLU A 149 -6.73 12.87 -0.73
N ASN A 150 -7.03 13.49 0.41
CA ASN A 150 -6.12 13.59 1.54
C ASN A 150 -6.19 12.33 2.44
N ILE A 151 -5.67 11.22 1.93
CA ILE A 151 -5.59 9.96 2.66
C ILE A 151 -4.14 9.50 2.73
N VAL A 152 -3.73 9.09 3.91
CA VAL A 152 -2.41 8.53 4.19
C VAL A 152 -2.57 7.10 4.67
N PHE A 153 -1.98 6.15 3.98
CA PHE A 153 -2.00 4.76 4.41
C PHE A 153 -0.80 4.42 5.28
N SER A 154 -1.05 3.62 6.30
CA SER A 154 -0.06 3.09 7.23
C SER A 154 -0.23 1.58 7.38
N CYS A 155 0.75 0.91 7.96
CA CYS A 155 0.63 -0.49 8.34
C CYS A 155 1.66 -0.87 9.43
N GLY A 156 2.24 -2.07 9.36
CA GLY A 156 3.35 -2.47 10.24
C GLY A 156 4.69 -1.85 9.85
N SER A 157 4.98 -1.67 8.54
CA SER A 157 6.30 -1.23 8.01
C SER A 157 6.24 -0.71 6.58
N GLY A 158 5.18 -0.04 6.19
CA GLY A 158 5.04 0.59 4.88
C GLY A 158 4.76 -0.37 3.69
N VAL A 159 4.74 -1.68 3.88
CA VAL A 159 4.55 -2.65 2.79
C VAL A 159 3.08 -2.80 2.41
N THR A 160 2.24 -3.24 3.35
CA THR A 160 0.80 -3.46 3.08
C THR A 160 -0.01 -2.16 3.01
N ALA A 161 0.53 -1.05 3.49
CA ALA A 161 0.01 0.28 3.24
C ALA A 161 -0.09 0.57 1.72
N CYS A 162 0.89 0.12 0.95
CA CYS A 162 0.91 0.28 -0.51
C CYS A 162 -0.17 -0.57 -1.22
N VAL A 163 -0.64 -1.66 -0.60
CA VAL A 163 -1.79 -2.42 -1.13
C VAL A 163 -3.05 -1.57 -1.07
N LEU A 164 -3.30 -0.90 0.07
CA LEU A 164 -4.44 0.02 0.19
C LEU A 164 -4.29 1.24 -0.73
N ALA A 165 -3.07 1.78 -0.85
CA ALA A 165 -2.80 2.91 -1.74
C ALA A 165 -3.12 2.57 -3.20
N LEU A 166 -2.69 1.39 -3.70
CA LEU A 166 -3.02 0.93 -5.03
C LEU A 166 -4.52 0.64 -5.17
N ALA A 167 -5.14 -0.06 -4.19
CA ALA A 167 -6.57 -0.34 -4.21
C ALA A 167 -7.41 0.95 -4.30
N TYR A 168 -7.03 1.98 -3.55
CA TYR A 168 -7.71 3.27 -3.58
C TYR A 168 -7.49 4.02 -4.89
N SER A 169 -6.30 3.93 -5.48
CA SER A 169 -6.02 4.49 -6.83
C SER A 169 -6.86 3.85 -7.94
N LEU A 170 -7.35 2.61 -7.75
CA LEU A 170 -8.24 1.95 -8.70
C LEU A 170 -9.67 2.52 -8.70
N ILE A 171 -10.06 3.25 -7.65
CA ILE A 171 -11.42 3.80 -7.48
C ILE A 171 -11.46 5.33 -7.46
N ASN A 172 -10.31 5.99 -7.33
CA ASN A 172 -10.20 7.44 -7.29
C ASN A 172 -9.02 7.92 -8.14
N ASP A 173 -9.29 8.37 -9.34
CA ASP A 173 -8.29 8.78 -10.33
C ASP A 173 -7.53 10.08 -9.93
N LYS A 174 -8.05 10.86 -8.98
CA LYS A 174 -7.41 12.08 -8.47
C LYS A 174 -6.49 11.81 -7.29
N TYR A 175 -6.60 10.63 -6.67
CA TYR A 175 -5.80 10.29 -5.52
C TYR A 175 -4.32 10.13 -5.89
N GLN A 176 -3.47 10.81 -5.14
CA GLN A 176 -2.02 10.62 -5.21
C GLN A 176 -1.59 9.71 -4.06
N PRO A 177 -1.00 8.53 -4.37
CA PRO A 177 -0.69 7.53 -3.34
C PRO A 177 0.24 8.11 -2.27
N CYS A 178 -0.25 8.24 -1.05
CA CYS A 178 0.51 8.76 0.06
C CYS A 178 0.56 7.76 1.22
N ILE A 179 1.74 7.54 1.78
CA ILE A 179 1.92 6.63 2.92
C ILE A 179 2.67 7.30 4.08
N TYR A 180 2.44 6.79 5.28
CA TYR A 180 3.35 6.94 6.40
C TYR A 180 4.33 5.77 6.37
N ASP A 181 5.54 6.01 5.84
CA ASP A 181 6.51 4.95 5.57
C ASP A 181 7.02 4.27 6.84
N GLY A 182 7.35 5.03 7.87
CA GLY A 182 7.76 4.51 9.19
C GLY A 182 6.72 3.59 9.81
N SER A 183 5.43 3.87 9.57
CA SER A 183 4.30 3.03 9.99
C SER A 183 4.37 2.67 11.48
N TRP A 184 3.76 1.56 11.89
CA TRP A 184 3.78 1.13 13.29
C TRP A 184 5.18 0.75 13.77
N ALA A 185 6.08 0.35 12.86
CA ALA A 185 7.48 0.02 13.19
C ALA A 185 8.23 1.23 13.77
N GLU A 186 7.85 2.45 13.42
CA GLU A 186 8.36 3.69 13.99
C GLU A 186 7.43 4.22 15.09
N TYR A 187 6.14 4.33 14.80
CA TYR A 187 5.15 4.94 15.69
C TYR A 187 4.92 4.14 16.99
N GLY A 188 5.03 2.84 16.91
CA GLY A 188 4.80 1.91 18.02
C GLY A 188 6.00 1.66 18.93
N ILE A 189 7.14 2.30 18.73
CA ILE A 189 8.34 2.13 19.58
C ILE A 189 7.99 2.55 21.03
N ILE A 190 8.43 1.70 21.99
CA ILE A 190 8.25 1.87 23.45
C ILE A 190 9.35 2.77 23.98
#